data_1dc656093843991efaba2f2725cb4b9c
#
_entry.id   1dc656093843991efaba2f2725cb4b9c
#
_cell.length_a   1.000
_cell.length_b   1.000
_cell.length_c   1.000
_cell.angle_alpha   90.00
_cell.angle_beta   90.00
_cell.angle_gamma   90.00
#
_symmetry.space_group_name_H-M   'P 1'
#
loop_
_entity.id
_entity.type
_entity.pdbx_description
1 polymer ?
#
loop_
_entity_poly.entity_id
_entity_poly.type
_entity_poly.pdbx_seq_one_letter_code
_entity_poly.pdbx_strand_id
1 'polypeptide(L)'
;MKEAPPRGVRFSILHRAMKKQIDDYMSGEGLTGVQLFVLCELRKLEKSETREINQRDLENVSHVSHPTMTEILKRLEKKGYISCCRSEQDRRYKCVRSAEKAQGLSRRMAEADEIAFESLCEGLSEEERAQLISITDVMVANAIKYIGGNACCDDALKKGCECESDKEACAESAGI
;
A
#
# COMPACT_ATOMS: atom_id res chain seq x y z
N MET A 1 -19.85 -22.47 25.23
CA MET A 1 -19.59 -21.35 24.30
C MET A 1 -18.16 -20.88 24.54
N LYS A 2 -17.29 -20.85 23.52
CA LYS A 2 -15.95 -20.28 23.67
C LYS A 2 -16.11 -18.76 23.82
N GLU A 3 -15.50 -18.19 24.83
CA GLU A 3 -15.51 -16.76 25.07
C GLU A 3 -14.86 -16.02 23.90
N ALA A 4 -15.47 -14.92 23.45
CA ALA A 4 -14.96 -14.17 22.31
C ALA A 4 -13.59 -13.53 22.70
N PRO A 5 -12.60 -13.55 21.77
CA PRO A 5 -11.26 -13.04 22.08
C PRO A 5 -11.28 -11.53 22.42
N PRO A 6 -10.36 -11.05 23.25
CA PRO A 6 -10.22 -9.62 23.56
C PRO A 6 -10.14 -8.75 22.29
N ARG A 7 -10.59 -7.48 22.39
CA ARG A 7 -10.70 -6.58 21.21
C ARG A 7 -9.38 -6.45 20.45
N GLY A 8 -8.25 -6.22 21.12
CA GLY A 8 -6.95 -6.14 20.45
C GLY A 8 -6.56 -7.42 19.71
N VAL A 9 -6.92 -8.59 20.27
CA VAL A 9 -6.68 -9.89 19.62
C VAL A 9 -7.54 -10.04 18.36
N ARG A 10 -8.78 -9.52 18.36
CA ARG A 10 -9.63 -9.53 17.15
C ARG A 10 -8.99 -8.76 16.00
N PHE A 11 -8.47 -7.54 16.27
CA PHE A 11 -7.75 -6.77 15.24
C PHE A 11 -6.52 -7.51 14.71
N SER A 12 -5.76 -8.16 15.60
CA SER A 12 -4.60 -8.95 15.19
C SER A 12 -4.99 -10.16 14.32
N ILE A 13 -6.14 -10.78 14.58
CA ILE A 13 -6.67 -11.89 13.76
C ILE A 13 -7.08 -11.36 12.39
N LEU A 14 -7.85 -10.26 12.33
CA LEU A 14 -8.29 -9.63 11.08
C LEU A 14 -7.07 -9.23 10.22
N HIS A 15 -6.12 -8.51 10.80
CA HIS A 15 -4.90 -8.12 10.11
C HIS A 15 -4.13 -9.33 9.52
N ARG A 16 -3.97 -10.42 10.29
CA ARG A 16 -3.29 -11.62 9.80
C ARG A 16 -4.06 -12.31 8.68
N ALA A 17 -5.40 -12.33 8.77
CA ALA A 17 -6.25 -12.94 7.74
C ALA A 17 -6.16 -12.16 6.42
N MET A 18 -6.33 -10.82 6.46
CA MET A 18 -6.16 -9.95 5.30
C MET A 18 -4.78 -10.12 4.69
N LYS A 19 -3.73 -9.97 5.51
CA LYS A 19 -2.35 -10.13 5.04
C LYS A 19 -2.13 -11.46 4.33
N LYS A 20 -2.63 -12.55 4.91
CA LYS A 20 -2.48 -13.87 4.30
C LYS A 20 -3.17 -13.96 2.94
N GLN A 21 -4.39 -13.46 2.81
CA GLN A 21 -5.12 -13.48 1.53
C GLN A 21 -4.42 -12.64 0.47
N ILE A 22 -3.93 -11.44 0.82
CA ILE A 22 -3.15 -10.58 -0.08
C ILE A 22 -1.85 -11.29 -0.52
N ASP A 23 -1.11 -11.88 0.42
CA ASP A 23 0.12 -12.62 0.13
C ASP A 23 -0.18 -13.82 -0.80
N ASP A 24 -1.27 -14.56 -0.57
CA ASP A 24 -1.69 -15.70 -1.40
C ASP A 24 -2.06 -15.22 -2.82
N TYR A 25 -2.84 -14.14 -2.95
CA TYR A 25 -3.22 -13.55 -4.24
C TYR A 25 -1.99 -13.07 -5.02
N MET A 26 -1.04 -12.44 -4.34
CA MET A 26 0.18 -11.88 -4.94
C MET A 26 1.32 -12.91 -5.09
N SER A 27 1.13 -14.16 -4.66
CA SER A 27 2.18 -15.18 -4.66
C SER A 27 2.79 -15.45 -6.03
N GLY A 28 2.01 -15.31 -7.11
CA GLY A 28 2.45 -15.45 -8.50
C GLY A 28 3.52 -14.43 -8.92
N GLU A 29 3.64 -13.30 -8.21
CA GLU A 29 4.68 -12.29 -8.47
C GLU A 29 6.03 -12.66 -7.84
N GLY A 30 6.05 -13.63 -6.94
CA GLY A 30 7.26 -14.03 -6.20
C GLY A 30 7.81 -12.91 -5.31
N LEU A 31 6.97 -11.95 -4.91
CA LEU A 31 7.31 -10.83 -4.05
C LEU A 31 6.79 -11.05 -2.63
N THR A 32 7.56 -10.60 -1.63
CA THR A 32 7.06 -10.53 -0.25
C THR A 32 6.24 -9.26 -0.07
N GLY A 33 5.32 -9.23 0.93
CA GLY A 33 4.50 -8.05 1.22
C GLY A 33 5.33 -6.77 1.43
N VAL A 34 6.51 -6.86 2.06
CA VAL A 34 7.41 -5.70 2.22
C VAL A 34 7.99 -5.24 0.89
N GLN A 35 8.35 -6.18 0.00
CA GLN A 35 8.84 -5.84 -1.35
C GLN A 35 7.75 -5.17 -2.19
N LEU A 36 6.53 -5.67 -2.10
CA LEU A 36 5.35 -5.07 -2.73
C LEU A 36 5.11 -3.65 -2.22
N PHE A 37 5.11 -3.47 -0.90
CA PHE A 37 4.92 -2.17 -0.28
C PHE A 37 5.96 -1.15 -0.75
N VAL A 38 7.27 -1.49 -0.68
CA VAL A 38 8.34 -0.60 -1.15
C VAL A 38 8.19 -0.26 -2.64
N LEU A 39 7.75 -1.22 -3.45
CA LEU A 39 7.54 -0.99 -4.88
C LEU A 39 6.33 -0.08 -5.15
N CYS A 40 5.25 -0.21 -4.37
CA CYS A 40 4.11 0.69 -4.43
C CYS A 40 4.49 2.12 -4.02
N GLU A 41 5.28 2.28 -2.95
CA GLU A 41 5.77 3.60 -2.52
C GLU A 41 6.70 4.23 -3.56
N LEU A 42 7.60 3.46 -4.18
CA LEU A 42 8.40 3.94 -5.31
C LEU A 42 7.51 4.49 -6.43
N ARG A 43 6.48 3.75 -6.81
CA ARG A 43 5.54 4.17 -7.87
C ARG A 43 4.75 5.43 -7.52
N LYS A 44 4.37 5.60 -6.25
CA LYS A 44 3.73 6.84 -5.78
C LYS A 44 4.70 8.02 -5.87
N LEU A 45 5.93 7.86 -5.40
CA LEU A 45 6.95 8.91 -5.48
C LEU A 45 7.26 9.29 -6.94
N GLU A 46 7.38 8.33 -7.85
CA GLU A 46 7.59 8.60 -9.28
C GLU A 46 6.45 9.40 -9.92
N LYS A 47 5.22 9.26 -9.42
CA LYS A 47 4.06 10.04 -9.90
C LYS A 47 4.00 11.45 -9.30
N SER A 48 4.44 11.63 -8.06
CA SER A 48 4.34 12.89 -7.32
C SER A 48 5.57 13.78 -7.43
N GLU A 49 6.75 13.20 -7.66
CA GLU A 49 8.03 13.90 -7.68
C GLU A 49 8.56 14.05 -9.11
N THR A 50 9.09 15.22 -9.41
CA THR A 50 9.76 15.47 -10.71
C THR A 50 11.25 15.17 -10.68
N ARG A 51 11.81 14.89 -9.50
CA ARG A 51 13.23 14.59 -9.27
C ARG A 51 13.51 13.08 -9.26
N GLU A 52 14.76 12.72 -9.35
CA GLU A 52 15.18 11.33 -9.18
C GLU A 52 14.91 10.82 -7.77
N ILE A 53 14.31 9.63 -7.67
CA ILE A 53 14.06 8.94 -6.40
C ILE A 53 15.30 8.14 -6.02
N ASN A 54 15.73 8.27 -4.78
CA ASN A 54 16.87 7.54 -4.23
C ASN A 54 16.45 6.62 -3.07
N GLN A 55 17.36 5.76 -2.61
CA GLN A 55 17.09 4.82 -1.52
C GLN A 55 16.62 5.52 -0.25
N ARG A 56 17.15 6.71 0.08
CA ARG A 56 16.79 7.43 1.31
C ARG A 56 15.36 7.95 1.26
N ASP A 57 14.86 8.31 0.08
CA ASP A 57 13.45 8.69 -0.09
C ASP A 57 12.54 7.52 0.27
N LEU A 58 12.88 6.32 -0.20
CA LEU A 58 12.13 5.10 0.11
C LEU A 58 12.23 4.71 1.60
N GLU A 59 13.40 4.89 2.23
CA GLU A 59 13.58 4.67 3.67
C GLU A 59 12.65 5.58 4.49
N ASN A 60 12.55 6.84 4.09
CA ASN A 60 11.72 7.84 4.79
C ASN A 60 10.23 7.50 4.72
N VAL A 61 9.72 7.12 3.54
CA VAL A 61 8.28 6.83 3.36
C VAL A 61 7.89 5.44 3.85
N SER A 62 8.80 4.49 3.85
CA SER A 62 8.50 3.10 4.26
C SER A 62 8.91 2.77 5.69
N HIS A 63 9.62 3.68 6.37
CA HIS A 63 10.19 3.48 7.71
C HIS A 63 11.03 2.20 7.85
N VAL A 64 11.67 1.80 6.75
CA VAL A 64 12.56 0.63 6.69
C VAL A 64 14.00 1.08 6.92
N SER A 65 14.74 0.34 7.74
CA SER A 65 16.15 0.66 8.02
C SER A 65 17.03 0.55 6.77
N HIS A 66 18.08 1.35 6.70
CA HIS A 66 19.02 1.37 5.57
C HIS A 66 19.53 -0.02 5.14
N PRO A 67 20.01 -0.91 6.04
CA PRO A 67 20.45 -2.24 5.63
C PRO A 67 19.33 -3.09 5.02
N THR A 68 18.13 -3.00 5.61
CA THR A 68 16.97 -3.75 5.13
C THR A 68 16.50 -3.23 3.76
N MET A 69 16.46 -1.91 3.57
CA MET A 69 16.11 -1.30 2.28
C MET A 69 17.11 -1.72 1.19
N THR A 70 18.41 -1.71 1.49
CA THR A 70 19.44 -2.15 0.56
C THR A 70 19.19 -3.59 0.06
N GLU A 71 18.84 -4.51 0.96
CA GLU A 71 18.54 -5.89 0.59
C GLU A 71 17.22 -6.02 -0.18
N ILE A 72 16.21 -5.23 0.15
CA ILE A 72 14.94 -5.20 -0.58
C ILE A 72 15.18 -4.74 -2.02
N LEU A 73 15.85 -3.61 -2.22
CA LEU A 73 16.13 -3.06 -3.55
C LEU A 73 16.97 -4.04 -4.39
N LYS A 74 18.01 -4.64 -3.82
CA LYS A 74 18.82 -5.66 -4.50
C LYS A 74 17.98 -6.84 -4.99
N ARG A 75 17.02 -7.30 -4.17
CA ARG A 75 16.12 -8.41 -4.55
C ARG A 75 15.11 -7.99 -5.61
N LEU A 76 14.56 -6.77 -5.53
CA LEU A 76 13.66 -6.22 -6.54
C LEU A 76 14.37 -6.04 -7.88
N GLU A 77 15.60 -5.53 -7.88
CA GLU A 77 16.42 -5.38 -9.07
C GLU A 77 16.74 -6.75 -9.70
N LYS A 78 17.17 -7.74 -8.91
CA LYS A 78 17.39 -9.11 -9.37
C LYS A 78 16.13 -9.74 -10.00
N LYS A 79 14.94 -9.40 -9.52
CA LYS A 79 13.66 -9.88 -10.05
C LYS A 79 13.16 -9.05 -11.25
N GLY A 80 13.85 -7.96 -11.60
CA GLY A 80 13.52 -7.10 -12.73
C GLY A 80 12.33 -6.16 -12.50
N TYR A 81 12.00 -5.86 -11.24
CA TYR A 81 10.93 -4.91 -10.90
C TYR A 81 11.40 -3.47 -10.81
N ILE A 82 12.70 -3.26 -10.59
CA ILE A 82 13.35 -1.95 -10.55
C ILE A 82 14.66 -1.98 -11.30
N SER A 83 15.15 -0.79 -11.64
CA SER A 83 16.52 -0.56 -12.08
C SER A 83 17.19 0.46 -11.14
N CYS A 84 18.47 0.22 -10.82
CA CYS A 84 19.28 1.16 -10.07
C CYS A 84 20.34 1.75 -10.98
N CYS A 85 20.42 3.07 -11.06
CA CYS A 85 21.46 3.80 -11.81
C CYS A 85 22.19 4.79 -10.90
N ARG A 86 23.30 5.33 -11.36
CA ARG A 86 23.92 6.48 -10.68
C ARG A 86 23.11 7.72 -10.99
N SER A 87 22.83 8.55 -9.96
CA SER A 87 22.19 9.83 -10.17
C SER A 87 23.03 10.71 -11.09
N GLU A 88 22.40 11.36 -12.04
CA GLU A 88 23.03 12.36 -12.91
C GLU A 88 23.30 13.67 -12.16
N GLN A 89 22.49 13.96 -11.13
CA GLN A 89 22.60 15.17 -10.35
C GLN A 89 23.66 15.07 -9.24
N ASP A 90 23.76 13.93 -8.56
CA ASP A 90 24.80 13.65 -7.57
C ASP A 90 25.23 12.18 -7.63
N ARG A 91 26.42 11.93 -8.14
CA ARG A 91 27.01 10.60 -8.31
C ARG A 91 27.20 9.80 -7.02
N ARG A 92 27.03 10.43 -5.84
CA ARG A 92 27.08 9.76 -4.53
C ARG A 92 25.82 8.95 -4.25
N TYR A 93 24.73 9.26 -4.92
CA TYR A 93 23.44 8.59 -4.73
C TYR A 93 23.15 7.66 -5.90
N LYS A 94 22.49 6.55 -5.58
CA LYS A 94 21.87 5.68 -6.57
C LYS A 94 20.41 6.10 -6.74
N CYS A 95 20.01 6.39 -7.95
CA CYS A 95 18.62 6.55 -8.27
C CYS A 95 17.94 5.18 -8.47
N VAL A 96 16.69 5.10 -8.08
CA VAL A 96 15.86 3.90 -8.19
C VAL A 96 14.68 4.23 -9.09
N ARG A 97 14.44 3.41 -10.09
CA ARG A 97 13.31 3.56 -11.03
C ARG A 97 12.55 2.25 -11.14
N SER A 98 11.23 2.33 -11.20
CA SER A 98 10.42 1.16 -11.47
C SER A 98 10.61 0.67 -12.91
N ALA A 99 10.70 -0.63 -13.11
CA ALA A 99 10.74 -1.24 -14.42
C ALA A 99 9.32 -1.45 -14.97
N GLU A 100 9.20 -1.72 -16.27
CA GLU A 100 7.91 -2.00 -16.91
C GLU A 100 7.15 -3.15 -16.24
N LYS A 101 7.87 -4.16 -15.79
CA LYS A 101 7.29 -5.28 -15.01
C LYS A 101 6.51 -4.85 -13.76
N ALA A 102 6.83 -3.69 -13.19
CA ALA A 102 6.11 -3.13 -12.05
C ALA A 102 4.80 -2.43 -12.45
N GLN A 103 4.52 -2.25 -13.75
CA GLN A 103 3.28 -1.65 -14.20
C GLN A 103 2.09 -2.55 -13.85
N GLY A 104 1.00 -1.93 -13.43
CA GLY A 104 -0.19 -2.66 -13.01
C GLY A 104 -0.12 -3.33 -11.63
N LEU A 105 1.06 -3.38 -10.99
CA LEU A 105 1.20 -4.05 -9.70
C LEU A 105 0.42 -3.32 -8.59
N SER A 106 0.37 -2.00 -8.63
CA SER A 106 -0.43 -1.21 -7.67
C SER A 106 -1.93 -1.51 -7.80
N ARG A 107 -2.43 -1.65 -9.02
CA ARG A 107 -3.83 -2.04 -9.27
C ARG A 107 -4.10 -3.45 -8.75
N ARG A 108 -3.25 -4.41 -9.04
CA ARG A 108 -3.40 -5.78 -8.54
C ARG A 108 -3.32 -5.87 -7.01
N MET A 109 -2.53 -5.01 -6.39
CA MET A 109 -2.46 -4.91 -4.93
C MET A 109 -3.78 -4.35 -4.37
N ALA A 110 -4.37 -3.34 -5.00
CA ALA A 110 -5.67 -2.81 -4.62
C ALA A 110 -6.79 -3.85 -4.82
N GLU A 111 -6.77 -4.59 -5.94
CA GLU A 111 -7.69 -5.70 -6.19
C GLU A 111 -7.55 -6.81 -5.10
N ALA A 112 -6.31 -7.14 -4.70
CA ALA A 112 -6.06 -8.12 -3.66
C ALA A 112 -6.59 -7.67 -2.29
N ASP A 113 -6.42 -6.38 -1.97
CA ASP A 113 -6.92 -5.78 -0.73
C ASP A 113 -8.45 -5.80 -0.69
N GLU A 114 -9.11 -5.41 -1.77
CA GLU A 114 -10.56 -5.45 -1.92
C GLU A 114 -11.12 -6.87 -1.77
N ILE A 115 -10.54 -7.85 -2.46
CA ILE A 115 -10.94 -9.26 -2.36
C ILE A 115 -10.79 -9.77 -0.91
N ALA A 116 -9.69 -9.39 -0.25
CA ALA A 116 -9.45 -9.78 1.14
C ALA A 116 -10.46 -9.13 2.09
N PHE A 117 -10.79 -7.87 1.87
CA PHE A 117 -11.80 -7.14 2.65
C PHE A 117 -13.19 -7.75 2.46
N GLU A 118 -13.63 -7.96 1.21
CA GLU A 118 -14.91 -8.57 0.88
C GLU A 118 -15.08 -9.96 1.52
N SER A 119 -14.02 -10.76 1.48
CA SER A 119 -14.01 -12.08 2.15
C SER A 119 -14.23 -12.01 3.66
N LEU A 120 -13.71 -10.96 4.32
CA LEU A 120 -13.93 -10.74 5.76
C LEU A 120 -15.32 -10.15 6.07
N CYS A 121 -15.95 -9.52 5.09
CA CYS A 121 -17.29 -8.94 5.19
C CYS A 121 -18.39 -9.93 4.78
N GLU A 122 -18.06 -11.18 4.50
CA GLU A 122 -19.07 -12.21 4.18
C GLU A 122 -20.13 -12.31 5.28
N GLY A 123 -21.40 -12.21 4.88
CA GLY A 123 -22.55 -12.24 5.79
C GLY A 123 -22.98 -10.88 6.35
N LEU A 124 -22.27 -9.78 6.03
CA LEU A 124 -22.71 -8.43 6.33
C LEU A 124 -23.60 -7.89 5.20
N SER A 125 -24.64 -7.10 5.56
CA SER A 125 -25.40 -6.32 4.59
C SER A 125 -24.58 -5.15 4.06
N GLU A 126 -25.02 -4.54 2.95
CA GLU A 126 -24.39 -3.35 2.37
C GLU A 126 -24.35 -2.17 3.37
N GLU A 127 -25.40 -2.00 4.16
CA GLU A 127 -25.46 -0.96 5.20
C GLU A 127 -24.44 -1.21 6.31
N GLU A 128 -24.28 -2.46 6.76
CA GLU A 128 -23.30 -2.85 7.76
C GLU A 128 -21.87 -2.69 7.24
N ARG A 129 -21.61 -2.98 5.96
CA ARG A 129 -20.30 -2.74 5.30
C ARG A 129 -19.96 -1.26 5.24
N ALA A 130 -20.90 -0.42 4.80
CA ALA A 130 -20.72 1.03 4.77
C ALA A 130 -20.45 1.61 6.17
N GLN A 131 -21.16 1.12 7.19
CA GLN A 131 -20.92 1.50 8.58
C GLN A 131 -19.53 1.04 9.07
N LEU A 132 -19.09 -0.18 8.73
CA LEU A 132 -17.78 -0.71 9.07
C LEU A 132 -16.68 0.16 8.49
N ILE A 133 -16.77 0.55 7.21
CA ILE A 133 -15.80 1.43 6.55
C ILE A 133 -15.76 2.77 7.30
N SER A 134 -16.89 3.42 7.53
CA SER A 134 -16.96 4.70 8.23
C SER A 134 -16.36 4.64 9.65
N ILE A 135 -16.63 3.56 10.38
CA ILE A 135 -16.10 3.38 11.74
C ILE A 135 -14.59 3.15 11.70
N THR A 136 -14.11 2.33 10.77
CA THR A 136 -12.67 2.07 10.61
C THR A 136 -11.90 3.32 10.21
N ASP A 137 -12.45 4.20 9.37
CA ASP A 137 -11.84 5.50 9.02
C ASP A 137 -11.60 6.37 10.26
N VAL A 138 -12.60 6.48 11.14
CA VAL A 138 -12.46 7.21 12.40
C VAL A 138 -11.39 6.57 13.29
N MET A 139 -11.37 5.23 13.38
CA MET A 139 -10.39 4.51 14.20
C MET A 139 -8.96 4.70 13.66
N VAL A 140 -8.78 4.65 12.35
CA VAL A 140 -7.48 4.88 11.69
C VAL A 140 -7.02 6.31 11.92
N ALA A 141 -7.90 7.32 11.76
CA ALA A 141 -7.57 8.72 12.04
C ALA A 141 -7.10 8.94 13.49
N ASN A 142 -7.75 8.26 14.46
CA ASN A 142 -7.33 8.33 15.86
C ASN A 142 -6.01 7.60 16.12
N ALA A 143 -5.78 6.45 15.47
CA ALA A 143 -4.54 5.70 15.59
C ALA A 143 -3.34 6.53 15.05
N ILE A 144 -3.50 7.20 13.90
CA ILE A 144 -2.48 8.07 13.31
C ILE A 144 -2.10 9.20 14.29
N LYS A 145 -3.09 9.86 14.90
CA LYS A 145 -2.83 10.89 15.92
C LYS A 145 -2.04 10.33 17.11
N TYR A 146 -2.37 9.12 17.56
CA TYR A 146 -1.72 8.48 18.71
C TYR A 146 -0.26 8.10 18.42
N ILE A 147 0.05 7.60 17.22
CA ILE A 147 1.43 7.22 16.83
C ILE A 147 2.29 8.40 16.38
N GLY A 148 1.78 9.64 16.49
CA GLY A 148 2.57 10.86 16.33
C GLY A 148 2.73 11.37 14.90
N GLY A 149 1.71 11.23 14.05
CA GLY A 149 1.60 11.97 12.78
C GLY A 149 2.65 11.68 11.69
N ASN A 150 3.65 10.85 11.97
CA ASN A 150 4.69 10.44 11.03
C ASN A 150 4.39 9.11 10.31
N ALA A 151 3.17 8.60 10.46
CA ALA A 151 2.77 7.42 9.72
C ALA A 151 2.43 7.82 8.28
N CYS A 152 2.98 7.11 7.34
CA CYS A 152 2.81 7.24 5.88
C CYS A 152 1.34 7.22 5.38
N CYS A 153 0.37 7.14 6.31
CA CYS A 153 -1.06 7.11 6.02
C CYS A 153 -1.73 8.49 5.93
N ASP A 154 -1.05 9.59 6.31
CA ASP A 154 -1.66 10.93 6.25
C ASP A 154 -1.96 11.38 4.81
N ASP A 155 -1.17 10.93 3.83
CA ASP A 155 -1.40 11.23 2.42
C ASP A 155 -2.41 10.27 1.74
N ALA A 156 -2.52 9.03 2.21
CA ALA A 156 -3.48 8.07 1.68
C ALA A 156 -4.93 8.39 2.10
N LEU A 157 -5.12 8.99 3.29
CA LEU A 157 -6.43 9.44 3.78
C LEU A 157 -6.83 10.82 3.25
N LYS A 158 -5.85 11.69 2.92
CA LYS A 158 -6.11 13.04 2.38
C LYS A 158 -6.29 13.08 0.87
N LYS A 159 -5.69 12.13 0.16
CA LYS A 159 -5.91 11.88 -1.26
C LYS A 159 -6.58 10.52 -1.32
N GLY A 160 -7.92 10.51 -1.38
CA GLY A 160 -8.65 9.29 -1.68
C GLY A 160 -7.91 8.54 -2.78
N CYS A 161 -7.81 7.22 -2.68
CA CYS A 161 -7.12 6.38 -3.66
C CYS A 161 -7.69 6.70 -5.05
N GLU A 162 -7.12 7.69 -5.74
CA GLU A 162 -7.45 8.01 -7.13
C GLU A 162 -6.85 6.91 -8.00
N CYS A 163 -7.49 5.75 -7.98
CA CYS A 163 -7.40 4.84 -9.10
C CYS A 163 -8.11 5.53 -10.28
N GLU A 164 -7.44 5.62 -11.42
CA GLU A 164 -7.93 6.29 -12.65
C GLU A 164 -9.24 5.72 -13.22
N SER A 165 -9.89 4.77 -12.52
CA SER A 165 -11.20 4.19 -12.91
C SER A 165 -12.42 5.07 -12.56
N ASP A 166 -12.28 6.11 -11.72
CA ASP A 166 -13.45 6.83 -11.21
C ASP A 166 -13.75 8.17 -11.90
N LYS A 167 -12.97 8.55 -12.94
CA LYS A 167 -13.28 9.79 -13.70
C LYS A 167 -14.43 9.66 -14.67
N GLU A 168 -14.80 8.46 -15.10
CA GLU A 168 -15.94 8.26 -16.00
C GLU A 168 -17.28 8.08 -15.27
N ALA A 169 -17.27 7.60 -14.03
CA ALA A 169 -18.51 7.37 -13.28
C ALA A 169 -19.10 8.62 -12.62
N CYS A 170 -18.30 9.66 -12.36
CA CYS A 170 -18.78 10.92 -11.76
C CYS A 170 -19.39 11.91 -12.75
N ALA A 171 -19.19 11.72 -14.05
CA ALA A 171 -19.74 12.64 -15.06
C ALA A 171 -21.22 12.37 -15.40
N GLU A 172 -21.74 11.20 -15.09
CA GLU A 172 -23.15 10.84 -15.43
C GLU A 172 -24.15 11.13 -14.31
N SER A 173 -23.73 11.45 -13.08
CA SER A 173 -24.67 11.73 -11.98
C SER A 173 -24.92 13.22 -11.70
N ALA A 174 -24.34 14.14 -12.47
CA ALA A 174 -24.54 15.59 -12.32
C ALA A 174 -25.46 16.22 -13.37
N GLY A 175 -26.28 15.44 -14.03
CA GLY A 175 -27.21 15.91 -15.06
C GLY A 175 -28.63 15.42 -14.81
N ILE A 176 -29.32 15.97 -13.81
CA ILE A 176 -30.79 16.22 -13.81
C ILE A 176 -31.05 17.35 -12.81
#